data_85fd35421e58083d357c5dd0c27f45c5
#
_entry.id   85fd35421e58083d357c5dd0c27f45c5
#
_cell.length_a   1.000
_cell.length_b   1.000
_cell.length_c   1.000
_cell.angle_alpha   90.00
_cell.angle_beta   90.00
_cell.angle_gamma   90.00
#
_symmetry.space_group_name_H-M   'P 1'
#
loop_
_entity.id
_entity.type
_entity.pdbx_description
1 polymer ?
#
loop_
_entity_poly.entity_id
_entity_poly.type
_entity_poly.pdbx_seq_one_letter_code
_entity_poly.pdbx_strand_id
1 'polypeptide(L)'
;PYGAIRNGLVSGFEYWLGEQATVRGDSRWQYYLVLLLAYEWIALGLAFAGLISVLRKPNLFGQIIAWWACASLIVYSWAGERMPGLLVHLLLPIVILGGIGAQSMWDGIKSRGATVCFSLLLILGFGYATVTSVYSSYLRGGEPQELFVQAGQATPEVVEWAKQLETLDRISLAHFGEHLEVKIDSDVYWPYGWYLRDFHSSSYAVIGNESFPSGADIIFVPHWD
;
A
#
# COMPACT_ATOMS: atom_id res chain seq x y z
N PRO A 1 31.57 13.00 8.95
CA PRO A 1 30.18 12.59 9.22
C PRO A 1 29.14 13.57 8.63
N TYR A 2 29.34 14.89 8.74
CA TYR A 2 28.38 15.87 8.23
C TYR A 2 28.19 15.83 6.69
N GLY A 3 29.24 15.53 5.94
CA GLY A 3 29.17 15.39 4.48
C GLY A 3 28.31 14.21 4.04
N ALA A 4 28.38 13.09 4.74
CA ALA A 4 27.58 11.90 4.44
C ALA A 4 26.08 12.13 4.68
N ILE A 5 25.72 12.81 5.78
CA ILE A 5 24.32 13.15 6.08
C ILE A 5 23.77 14.14 5.04
N ARG A 6 24.53 15.19 4.74
CA ARG A 6 24.14 16.18 3.72
C ARG A 6 23.96 15.52 2.34
N ASN A 7 24.93 14.70 1.92
CA ASN A 7 24.87 14.03 0.63
C ASN A 7 23.71 13.04 0.56
N GLY A 8 23.44 12.29 1.65
CA GLY A 8 22.29 11.39 1.72
C GLY A 8 20.95 12.12 1.60
N LEU A 9 20.79 13.26 2.28
CA LEU A 9 19.57 14.08 2.18
C LEU A 9 19.42 14.68 0.77
N VAL A 10 20.48 15.23 0.21
CA VAL A 10 20.45 15.82 -1.16
C VAL A 10 20.16 14.74 -2.19
N SER A 11 20.89 13.63 -2.15
CA SER A 11 20.68 12.51 -3.09
C SER A 11 19.29 11.89 -2.96
N GLY A 12 18.76 11.78 -1.72
CA GLY A 12 17.40 11.31 -1.51
C GLY A 12 16.35 12.25 -2.11
N PHE A 13 16.57 13.55 -1.98
CA PHE A 13 15.67 14.55 -2.55
C PHE A 13 15.76 14.62 -4.08
N GLU A 14 16.98 14.56 -4.63
CA GLU A 14 17.22 14.48 -6.08
C GLU A 14 16.60 13.22 -6.70
N TYR A 15 16.77 12.08 -6.03
CA TYR A 15 16.13 10.83 -6.45
C TYR A 15 14.61 10.98 -6.48
N TRP A 16 14.01 11.48 -5.39
CA TRP A 16 12.55 11.64 -5.30
C TRP A 16 12.01 12.61 -6.36
N LEU A 17 12.72 13.72 -6.63
CA LEU A 17 12.33 14.65 -7.70
C LEU A 17 12.51 14.02 -9.09
N GLY A 18 13.55 13.23 -9.30
CA GLY A 18 13.81 12.53 -10.57
C GLY A 18 12.73 11.49 -10.89
N GLU A 19 12.23 10.80 -9.86
CA GLU A 19 11.19 9.77 -9.99
C GLU A 19 9.76 10.34 -10.21
N GLN A 20 9.58 11.67 -10.12
CA GLN A 20 8.26 12.29 -10.34
C GLN A 20 7.69 12.04 -11.75
N ALA A 21 8.54 11.85 -12.75
CA ALA A 21 8.13 11.53 -14.11
C ALA A 21 7.72 10.06 -14.28
N THR A 22 8.10 9.20 -13.34
CA THR A 22 7.82 7.76 -13.36
C THR A 22 6.55 7.50 -12.57
N VAL A 23 5.45 7.19 -13.26
CA VAL A 23 4.19 6.84 -12.59
C VAL A 23 4.29 5.40 -12.07
N ARG A 24 4.32 5.26 -10.73
CA ARG A 24 4.25 3.96 -10.06
C ARG A 24 2.96 3.87 -9.26
N GLY A 25 2.21 2.78 -9.46
CA GLY A 25 0.90 2.59 -8.84
C GLY A 25 -0.22 3.28 -9.63
N ASP A 26 -1.16 3.92 -8.92
CA ASP A 26 -2.31 4.58 -9.56
C ASP A 26 -1.91 5.93 -10.20
N SER A 27 -2.33 6.15 -11.43
CA SER A 27 -2.03 7.40 -12.17
C SER A 27 -2.93 8.57 -11.77
N ARG A 28 -4.05 8.33 -11.06
CA ARG A 28 -5.05 9.35 -10.72
C ARG A 28 -4.62 10.19 -9.52
N TRP A 29 -4.61 11.51 -9.68
CA TRP A 29 -4.22 12.43 -8.60
C TRP A 29 -5.14 12.34 -7.36
N GLN A 30 -6.42 11.99 -7.56
CA GLN A 30 -7.40 11.83 -6.48
C GLN A 30 -7.32 10.47 -5.75
N TYR A 31 -6.35 9.63 -6.07
CA TYR A 31 -6.22 8.27 -5.55
C TYR A 31 -6.34 8.17 -4.02
N TYR A 32 -5.57 8.96 -3.29
CA TYR A 32 -5.62 8.94 -1.83
C TYR A 32 -6.94 9.46 -1.27
N LEU A 33 -7.57 10.42 -1.94
CA LEU A 33 -8.90 10.90 -1.53
C LEU A 33 -9.95 9.78 -1.70
N VAL A 34 -9.86 9.00 -2.76
CA VAL A 34 -10.74 7.83 -2.99
C VAL A 34 -10.53 6.78 -1.89
N LEU A 35 -9.26 6.46 -1.55
CA LEU A 35 -8.96 5.53 -0.46
C LEU A 35 -9.50 6.03 0.89
N LEU A 36 -9.28 7.30 1.23
CA LEU A 36 -9.79 7.90 2.46
C LEU A 36 -11.31 7.87 2.53
N LEU A 37 -11.99 8.14 1.42
CA LEU A 37 -13.46 8.09 1.36
C LEU A 37 -14.00 6.66 1.41
N ALA A 38 -13.30 5.69 0.82
CA ALA A 38 -13.73 4.30 0.79
C ALA A 38 -13.53 3.60 2.16
N TYR A 39 -12.40 3.85 2.82
CA TYR A 39 -12.01 3.09 4.01
C TYR A 39 -12.05 3.90 5.30
N GLU A 40 -11.81 5.21 5.24
CA GLU A 40 -11.57 6.07 6.40
C GLU A 40 -12.50 7.30 6.45
N TRP A 41 -13.69 7.20 5.84
CA TRP A 41 -14.63 8.32 5.72
C TRP A 41 -15.02 8.94 7.07
N ILE A 42 -15.07 8.15 8.16
CA ILE A 42 -15.36 8.64 9.51
C ILE A 42 -14.19 9.47 10.05
N ALA A 43 -12.95 8.96 9.91
CA ALA A 43 -11.76 9.70 10.29
C ALA A 43 -11.67 11.01 9.52
N LEU A 44 -11.96 10.98 8.22
CA LEU A 44 -11.99 12.16 7.36
C LEU A 44 -13.07 13.18 7.78
N GLY A 45 -14.28 12.72 8.09
CA GLY A 45 -15.37 13.56 8.57
C GLY A 45 -15.06 14.21 9.92
N LEU A 46 -14.48 13.45 10.85
CA LEU A 46 -14.04 13.98 12.15
C LEU A 46 -12.84 14.95 11.98
N ALA A 47 -11.91 14.66 11.06
CA ALA A 47 -10.79 15.56 10.75
C ALA A 47 -11.28 16.90 10.18
N PHE A 48 -12.32 16.88 9.35
CA PHE A 48 -12.95 18.12 8.88
C PHE A 48 -13.56 18.94 10.02
N ALA A 49 -14.24 18.28 10.97
CA ALA A 49 -14.72 18.94 12.19
C ALA A 49 -13.55 19.50 13.04
N GLY A 50 -12.44 18.75 13.12
CA GLY A 50 -11.21 19.16 13.79
C GLY A 50 -10.59 20.39 13.13
N LEU A 51 -10.52 20.42 11.82
CA LEU A 51 -10.04 21.59 11.06
C LEU A 51 -10.89 22.83 11.38
N ILE A 52 -12.21 22.70 11.36
CA ILE A 52 -13.11 23.80 11.72
C ILE A 52 -12.87 24.27 13.17
N SER A 53 -12.66 23.32 14.08
CA SER A 53 -12.36 23.64 15.49
C SER A 53 -11.08 24.42 15.64
N VAL A 54 -10.00 23.98 14.97
CA VAL A 54 -8.69 24.66 14.97
C VAL A 54 -8.77 26.06 14.35
N LEU A 55 -9.53 26.23 13.28
CA LEU A 55 -9.73 27.55 12.65
C LEU A 55 -10.52 28.50 13.55
N ARG A 56 -11.47 27.98 14.34
CA ARG A 56 -12.27 28.81 15.26
C ARG A 56 -11.55 29.13 16.56
N LYS A 57 -10.76 28.21 17.07
CA LYS A 57 -9.98 28.34 18.31
C LYS A 57 -8.55 27.86 18.06
N PRO A 58 -7.72 28.72 17.43
CA PRO A 58 -6.37 28.33 17.04
C PRO A 58 -5.49 28.05 18.25
N ASN A 59 -4.79 26.94 18.20
CA ASN A 59 -3.71 26.59 19.10
C ASN A 59 -2.55 25.99 18.30
N LEU A 60 -1.35 26.11 18.80
CA LEU A 60 -0.14 25.74 18.06
C LEU A 60 -0.16 24.27 17.62
N PHE A 61 -0.54 23.36 18.53
CA PHE A 61 -0.59 21.94 18.23
C PHE A 61 -1.59 21.63 17.09
N GLY A 62 -2.83 22.11 17.24
CA GLY A 62 -3.86 21.90 16.21
C GLY A 62 -3.48 22.48 14.85
N GLN A 63 -2.85 23.68 14.84
CA GLN A 63 -2.36 24.28 13.60
C GLN A 63 -1.28 23.46 12.92
N ILE A 64 -0.31 22.91 13.68
CA ILE A 64 0.74 22.03 13.15
C ILE A 64 0.11 20.78 12.55
N ILE A 65 -0.83 20.13 13.26
CA ILE A 65 -1.50 18.91 12.76
C ILE A 65 -2.35 19.20 11.53
N ALA A 66 -3.11 20.29 11.52
CA ALA A 66 -3.91 20.71 10.37
C ALA A 66 -3.02 20.99 9.15
N TRP A 67 -1.92 21.71 9.35
CA TRP A 67 -0.94 21.96 8.30
C TRP A 67 -0.35 20.66 7.78
N TRP A 68 0.06 19.75 8.67
CA TRP A 68 0.62 18.43 8.28
C TRP A 68 -0.39 17.62 7.48
N ALA A 69 -1.65 17.53 7.93
CA ALA A 69 -2.70 16.80 7.21
C ALA A 69 -2.93 17.35 5.79
N CYS A 70 -3.04 18.68 5.67
CA CYS A 70 -3.23 19.32 4.37
C CYS A 70 -1.99 19.19 3.46
N ALA A 71 -0.80 19.45 4.01
CA ALA A 71 0.45 19.37 3.25
C ALA A 71 0.73 17.95 2.76
N SER A 72 0.55 16.94 3.61
CA SER A 72 0.74 15.55 3.22
C SER A 72 -0.25 15.15 2.11
N LEU A 73 -1.53 15.49 2.23
CA LEU A 73 -2.52 15.20 1.19
C LEU A 73 -2.13 15.83 -0.15
N ILE A 74 -1.68 17.08 -0.16
CA ILE A 74 -1.25 17.78 -1.38
C ILE A 74 0.01 17.12 -1.96
N VAL A 75 1.04 16.91 -1.14
CA VAL A 75 2.33 16.37 -1.60
C VAL A 75 2.18 14.97 -2.16
N TYR A 76 1.50 14.07 -1.45
CA TYR A 76 1.32 12.69 -1.92
C TYR A 76 0.37 12.60 -3.13
N SER A 77 -0.66 13.45 -3.22
CA SER A 77 -1.52 13.50 -4.42
C SER A 77 -0.78 14.03 -5.65
N TRP A 78 0.22 14.92 -5.43
CA TRP A 78 1.07 15.44 -6.50
C TRP A 78 2.19 14.48 -6.88
N ALA A 79 2.67 13.64 -5.96
CA ALA A 79 3.75 12.69 -6.20
C ALA A 79 3.44 11.74 -7.37
N GLY A 80 4.46 11.39 -8.16
CA GLY A 80 4.36 10.41 -9.26
C GLY A 80 4.11 9.00 -8.76
N GLU A 81 4.64 8.66 -7.59
CA GLU A 81 4.46 7.37 -6.95
C GLU A 81 3.24 7.39 -6.02
N ARG A 82 2.20 6.61 -6.36
CA ARG A 82 0.96 6.51 -5.60
C ARG A 82 0.68 5.08 -5.23
N MET A 83 1.14 4.70 -4.03
CA MET A 83 1.00 3.36 -3.50
C MET A 83 0.12 3.35 -2.25
N PRO A 84 -0.74 2.31 -2.03
CA PRO A 84 -1.61 2.25 -0.86
C PRO A 84 -0.83 2.31 0.46
N GLY A 85 0.37 1.72 0.52
CA GLY A 85 1.22 1.75 1.70
C GLY A 85 1.60 3.15 2.17
N LEU A 86 1.63 4.13 1.26
CA LEU A 86 1.92 5.53 1.60
C LEU A 86 0.73 6.23 2.28
N LEU A 87 -0.48 5.65 2.22
CA LEU A 87 -1.66 6.19 2.89
C LEU A 87 -1.45 6.38 4.40
N VAL A 88 -0.62 5.55 5.04
CA VAL A 88 -0.34 5.66 6.47
C VAL A 88 0.23 7.02 6.86
N HIS A 89 1.01 7.65 5.98
CA HIS A 89 1.60 8.97 6.23
C HIS A 89 0.56 10.09 6.19
N LEU A 90 -0.50 9.92 5.38
CA LEU A 90 -1.62 10.85 5.32
C LEU A 90 -2.60 10.59 6.45
N LEU A 91 -2.86 9.32 6.75
CA LEU A 91 -3.85 8.90 7.73
C LEU A 91 -3.48 9.34 9.15
N LEU A 92 -2.20 9.28 9.51
CA LEU A 92 -1.75 9.65 10.86
C LEU A 92 -2.18 11.08 11.27
N PRO A 93 -1.83 12.15 10.55
CA PRO A 93 -2.27 13.50 10.92
C PRO A 93 -3.79 13.67 10.78
N ILE A 94 -4.46 12.99 9.85
CA ILE A 94 -5.92 13.02 9.69
C ILE A 94 -6.60 12.44 10.93
N VAL A 95 -6.14 11.30 11.46
CA VAL A 95 -6.70 10.67 12.66
C VAL A 95 -6.49 11.55 13.89
N ILE A 96 -5.30 12.16 14.05
CA ILE A 96 -5.04 13.10 15.15
C ILE A 96 -5.98 14.31 15.06
N LEU A 97 -6.13 14.89 13.87
CA LEU A 97 -7.05 16.00 13.63
C LEU A 97 -8.51 15.57 13.86
N GLY A 98 -8.85 14.34 13.51
CA GLY A 98 -10.13 13.70 13.80
C GLY A 98 -10.43 13.58 15.31
N GLY A 99 -9.39 13.26 16.09
CA GLY A 99 -9.48 13.26 17.55
C GLY A 99 -9.82 14.65 18.12
N ILE A 100 -9.18 15.71 17.59
CA ILE A 100 -9.51 17.11 17.95
C ILE A 100 -10.98 17.41 17.57
N GLY A 101 -11.42 16.96 16.42
CA GLY A 101 -12.80 17.13 15.96
C GLY A 101 -13.80 16.40 16.84
N ALA A 102 -13.53 15.13 17.15
CA ALA A 102 -14.36 14.33 18.03
C ALA A 102 -14.49 14.97 19.41
N GLN A 103 -13.40 15.46 20.01
CA GLN A 103 -13.40 16.19 21.27
C GLN A 103 -14.25 17.47 21.19
N SER A 104 -14.05 18.27 20.13
CA SER A 104 -14.79 19.50 19.94
C SER A 104 -16.30 19.26 19.77
N MET A 105 -16.68 18.20 19.06
CA MET A 105 -18.08 17.79 18.94
C MET A 105 -18.64 17.29 20.27
N TRP A 106 -17.90 16.49 21.01
CA TRP A 106 -18.27 15.97 22.32
C TRP A 106 -18.57 17.10 23.31
N ASP A 107 -17.67 18.09 23.41
CA ASP A 107 -17.82 19.25 24.28
C ASP A 107 -19.03 20.12 23.91
N GLY A 108 -19.47 20.08 22.66
CA GLY A 108 -20.65 20.79 22.17
C GLY A 108 -21.97 20.10 22.48
N ILE A 109 -21.96 18.79 22.82
CA ILE A 109 -23.15 18.00 23.06
C ILE A 109 -23.75 18.32 24.46
N LYS A 110 -25.01 18.74 24.47
CA LYS A 110 -25.70 19.10 25.71
C LYS A 110 -26.78 18.08 26.15
N SER A 111 -27.20 17.18 25.29
CA SER A 111 -28.27 16.22 25.57
C SER A 111 -27.77 14.78 25.66
N ARG A 112 -28.32 13.99 26.56
CA ARG A 112 -28.00 12.56 26.70
C ARG A 112 -28.25 11.78 25.42
N GLY A 113 -29.30 12.08 24.67
CA GLY A 113 -29.63 11.44 23.42
C GLY A 113 -28.52 11.68 22.36
N ALA A 114 -28.05 12.92 22.21
CA ALA A 114 -26.98 13.25 21.30
C ALA A 114 -25.65 12.60 21.72
N THR A 115 -25.37 12.51 23.05
CA THR A 115 -24.17 11.77 23.51
C THR A 115 -24.22 10.30 23.11
N VAL A 116 -25.38 9.64 23.33
CA VAL A 116 -25.55 8.23 22.94
C VAL A 116 -25.40 8.06 21.42
N CYS A 117 -26.06 8.91 20.63
CA CYS A 117 -25.95 8.85 19.16
C CYS A 117 -24.50 9.03 18.69
N PHE A 118 -23.78 10.00 19.25
CA PHE A 118 -22.38 10.24 18.87
C PHE A 118 -21.46 9.09 19.30
N SER A 119 -21.68 8.52 20.51
CA SER A 119 -20.93 7.34 20.96
C SER A 119 -21.19 6.13 20.05
N LEU A 120 -22.45 5.89 19.66
CA LEU A 120 -22.79 4.83 18.72
C LEU A 120 -22.15 5.05 17.36
N LEU A 121 -22.13 6.29 16.85
CA LEU A 121 -21.44 6.62 15.60
C LEU A 121 -19.95 6.26 15.69
N LEU A 122 -19.26 6.61 16.78
CA LEU A 122 -17.85 6.27 16.96
C LEU A 122 -17.62 4.76 17.06
N ILE A 123 -18.46 4.04 17.78
CA ILE A 123 -18.37 2.58 17.93
C ILE A 123 -18.60 1.89 16.57
N LEU A 124 -19.64 2.30 15.84
CA LEU A 124 -19.94 1.75 14.51
C LEU A 124 -18.83 2.10 13.51
N GLY A 125 -18.29 3.31 13.60
CA GLY A 125 -17.18 3.72 12.78
C GLY A 125 -15.91 2.94 13.03
N PHE A 126 -15.55 2.74 14.27
CA PHE A 126 -14.42 1.89 14.66
C PHE A 126 -14.64 0.43 14.23
N GLY A 127 -15.86 -0.09 14.42
CA GLY A 127 -16.26 -1.42 13.95
C GLY A 127 -16.13 -1.56 12.45
N TYR A 128 -16.62 -0.57 11.69
CA TYR A 128 -16.47 -0.54 10.23
C TYR A 128 -14.99 -0.54 9.81
N ALA A 129 -14.18 0.37 10.35
CA ALA A 129 -12.75 0.44 10.05
C ALA A 129 -12.01 -0.87 10.37
N THR A 130 -12.36 -1.51 11.50
CA THR A 130 -11.79 -2.81 11.86
C THR A 130 -12.19 -3.91 10.87
N VAL A 131 -13.49 -4.00 10.54
CA VAL A 131 -13.98 -5.01 9.59
C VAL A 131 -13.37 -4.82 8.22
N THR A 132 -13.34 -3.60 7.69
CA THR A 132 -12.73 -3.31 6.39
C THR A 132 -11.24 -3.61 6.38
N SER A 133 -10.51 -3.26 7.44
CA SER A 133 -9.09 -3.56 7.56
C SER A 133 -8.80 -5.06 7.57
N VAL A 134 -9.56 -5.83 8.35
CA VAL A 134 -9.43 -7.30 8.37
C VAL A 134 -9.80 -7.89 7.01
N TYR A 135 -10.89 -7.42 6.42
CA TYR A 135 -11.37 -7.92 5.14
C TYR A 135 -10.37 -7.69 4.01
N SER A 136 -9.87 -6.45 3.87
CA SER A 136 -8.87 -6.10 2.86
C SER A 136 -7.54 -6.82 3.08
N SER A 137 -7.11 -7.00 4.34
CA SER A 137 -5.79 -7.58 4.62
C SER A 137 -5.76 -9.11 4.53
N TYR A 138 -6.83 -9.78 4.96
CA TYR A 138 -6.82 -11.24 5.12
C TYR A 138 -7.74 -11.98 4.14
N LEU A 139 -8.81 -11.36 3.67
CA LEU A 139 -9.78 -12.03 2.80
C LEU A 139 -9.63 -11.61 1.34
N ARG A 140 -9.25 -10.37 1.07
CA ARG A 140 -9.10 -9.82 -0.28
C ARG A 140 -7.70 -9.29 -0.61
N GLY A 141 -6.72 -9.54 0.23
CA GLY A 141 -5.37 -9.02 0.06
C GLY A 141 -4.65 -9.44 -1.24
N GLY A 142 -5.18 -10.43 -1.97
CA GLY A 142 -4.67 -10.85 -3.27
C GLY A 142 -5.63 -10.58 -4.44
N GLU A 143 -6.80 -9.96 -4.23
CA GLU A 143 -7.77 -9.71 -5.29
C GLU A 143 -7.43 -8.45 -6.08
N PRO A 144 -7.31 -8.52 -7.43
CA PRO A 144 -6.94 -7.35 -8.25
C PRO A 144 -7.93 -6.17 -8.18
N GLN A 145 -9.18 -6.44 -7.78
CA GLN A 145 -10.22 -5.41 -7.63
C GLN A 145 -10.14 -4.64 -6.31
N GLU A 146 -9.36 -5.16 -5.33
CA GLU A 146 -9.17 -4.48 -4.05
C GLU A 146 -8.27 -3.25 -4.23
N LEU A 147 -8.74 -2.07 -3.77
CA LEU A 147 -8.01 -0.81 -3.96
C LEU A 147 -6.65 -0.76 -3.25
N PHE A 148 -6.45 -1.59 -2.23
CA PHE A 148 -5.17 -1.73 -1.52
C PHE A 148 -4.21 -2.72 -2.19
N VAL A 149 -4.65 -3.47 -3.20
CA VAL A 149 -3.78 -4.38 -3.96
C VAL A 149 -3.00 -3.57 -4.99
N GLN A 150 -1.69 -3.79 -5.02
CA GLN A 150 -0.78 -3.12 -5.96
C GLN A 150 -0.24 -4.09 -7.00
N ALA A 151 0.19 -3.53 -8.12
CA ALA A 151 1.11 -4.21 -9.02
C ALA A 151 2.33 -4.70 -8.23
N GLY A 152 2.60 -6.01 -8.27
CA GLY A 152 3.68 -6.64 -7.49
C GLY A 152 3.23 -7.31 -6.18
N GLN A 153 1.99 -7.17 -5.74
CA GLN A 153 1.43 -8.07 -4.74
C GLN A 153 1.06 -9.39 -5.41
N ALA A 154 1.41 -10.50 -4.73
CA ALA A 154 1.10 -11.81 -5.24
C ALA A 154 -0.39 -12.10 -5.14
N THR A 155 -1.00 -12.47 -6.24
CA THR A 155 -2.33 -13.06 -6.23
C THR A 155 -2.28 -14.48 -5.64
N PRO A 156 -3.41 -15.03 -5.14
CA PRO A 156 -3.45 -16.40 -4.63
C PRO A 156 -2.94 -17.44 -5.63
N GLU A 157 -3.12 -17.18 -6.92
CA GLU A 157 -2.66 -18.06 -8.00
C GLU A 157 -1.14 -18.22 -8.02
N VAL A 158 -0.38 -17.16 -7.72
CA VAL A 158 1.10 -17.23 -7.66
C VAL A 158 1.55 -18.21 -6.57
N VAL A 159 0.88 -18.20 -5.41
CA VAL A 159 1.16 -19.13 -4.32
C VAL A 159 0.85 -20.56 -4.73
N GLU A 160 -0.28 -20.74 -5.40
CA GLU A 160 -0.69 -22.06 -5.88
C GLU A 160 0.27 -22.59 -6.96
N TRP A 161 0.68 -21.75 -7.91
CA TRP A 161 1.70 -22.09 -8.90
C TRP A 161 3.03 -22.50 -8.27
N ALA A 162 3.50 -21.77 -7.26
CA ALA A 162 4.74 -22.13 -6.56
C ALA A 162 4.65 -23.52 -5.91
N LYS A 163 3.52 -23.85 -5.28
CA LYS A 163 3.29 -25.19 -4.70
C LYS A 163 3.21 -26.29 -5.75
N GLN A 164 2.60 -26.03 -6.90
CA GLN A 164 2.54 -26.98 -8.01
C GLN A 164 3.94 -27.22 -8.57
N LEU A 165 4.78 -26.19 -8.70
CA LEU A 165 6.17 -26.31 -9.13
C LEU A 165 6.98 -27.19 -8.17
N GLU A 166 6.87 -26.99 -6.86
CA GLU A 166 7.53 -27.82 -5.86
C GLU A 166 7.09 -29.30 -5.96
N THR A 167 5.81 -29.50 -6.29
CA THR A 167 5.27 -30.85 -6.47
C THR A 167 5.82 -31.50 -7.73
N LEU A 168 5.89 -30.76 -8.84
CA LEU A 168 6.46 -31.23 -10.10
C LEU A 168 7.96 -31.54 -9.96
N ASP A 169 8.70 -30.70 -9.26
CA ASP A 169 10.13 -30.90 -8.99
C ASP A 169 10.37 -32.21 -8.20
N ARG A 170 9.56 -32.46 -7.17
CA ARG A 170 9.63 -33.74 -6.43
C ARG A 170 9.33 -34.95 -7.32
N ILE A 171 8.40 -34.83 -8.25
CA ILE A 171 8.06 -35.91 -9.20
C ILE A 171 9.23 -36.11 -10.18
N SER A 172 9.81 -35.03 -10.72
CA SER A 172 10.97 -35.08 -11.61
C SER A 172 12.15 -35.78 -10.94
N LEU A 173 12.49 -35.34 -9.74
CA LEU A 173 13.56 -35.96 -8.96
C LEU A 173 13.33 -37.45 -8.70
N ALA A 174 12.09 -37.83 -8.37
CA ALA A 174 11.76 -39.24 -8.09
C ALA A 174 11.80 -40.15 -9.32
N HIS A 175 11.45 -39.66 -10.52
CA HIS A 175 11.35 -40.43 -11.74
C HIS A 175 12.57 -40.32 -12.64
N PHE A 176 13.19 -39.15 -12.70
CA PHE A 176 14.30 -38.88 -13.62
C PHE A 176 15.62 -38.69 -12.89
N GLY A 177 15.61 -38.49 -11.57
CA GLY A 177 16.81 -38.20 -10.76
C GLY A 177 17.34 -36.79 -10.90
N GLU A 178 16.58 -35.90 -11.53
CA GLU A 178 16.97 -34.50 -11.81
C GLU A 178 15.91 -33.52 -11.31
N HIS A 179 16.38 -32.39 -10.80
CA HIS A 179 15.53 -31.24 -10.44
C HIS A 179 15.10 -30.48 -11.68
N LEU A 180 13.92 -29.88 -11.64
CA LEU A 180 13.46 -28.97 -12.68
C LEU A 180 14.28 -27.68 -12.67
N GLU A 181 14.70 -27.22 -13.82
CA GLU A 181 15.34 -25.92 -13.97
C GLU A 181 14.30 -24.84 -14.32
N VAL A 182 14.13 -23.86 -13.41
CA VAL A 182 13.19 -22.77 -13.58
C VAL A 182 13.95 -21.48 -13.89
N LYS A 183 13.57 -20.81 -14.97
CA LYS A 183 14.10 -19.48 -15.32
C LYS A 183 13.00 -18.43 -15.23
N ILE A 184 13.34 -17.30 -14.62
CA ILE A 184 12.41 -16.20 -14.37
C ILE A 184 12.98 -14.99 -15.09
N ASP A 185 12.16 -14.35 -15.94
CA ASP A 185 12.52 -13.07 -16.52
C ASP A 185 12.67 -12.00 -15.42
N SER A 186 13.68 -11.13 -15.61
CA SER A 186 13.94 -10.04 -14.67
C SER A 186 12.74 -9.10 -14.48
N ASP A 187 11.92 -8.94 -15.51
CA ASP A 187 10.76 -8.04 -15.47
C ASP A 187 9.59 -8.61 -14.63
N VAL A 188 9.55 -9.95 -14.48
CA VAL A 188 8.57 -10.65 -13.60
C VAL A 188 9.23 -11.27 -12.38
N TYR A 189 10.48 -10.87 -12.05
CA TYR A 189 11.18 -11.35 -10.88
C TYR A 189 10.33 -11.27 -9.62
N TRP A 190 9.67 -10.15 -9.39
CA TRP A 190 8.74 -9.99 -8.30
C TRP A 190 7.30 -10.26 -8.80
N PRO A 191 6.54 -11.16 -8.12
CA PRO A 191 6.79 -11.78 -6.81
C PRO A 191 7.46 -13.16 -6.86
N TYR A 192 7.71 -13.76 -8.04
CA TYR A 192 8.18 -15.14 -8.16
C TYR A 192 9.51 -15.39 -7.44
N GLY A 193 10.43 -14.44 -7.46
CA GLY A 193 11.70 -14.55 -6.75
C GLY A 193 11.56 -14.76 -5.24
N TRP A 194 10.48 -14.28 -4.63
CA TRP A 194 10.18 -14.55 -3.24
C TRP A 194 9.62 -15.95 -3.02
N TYR A 195 8.67 -16.37 -3.83
CA TYR A 195 8.00 -17.66 -3.67
C TYR A 195 8.87 -18.84 -4.09
N LEU A 196 9.80 -18.64 -5.01
CA LEU A 196 10.73 -19.65 -5.49
C LEU A 196 12.15 -19.52 -4.89
N ARG A 197 12.34 -18.73 -3.84
CA ARG A 197 13.65 -18.50 -3.20
C ARG A 197 14.29 -19.78 -2.65
N ASP A 198 13.47 -20.74 -2.24
CA ASP A 198 13.90 -22.02 -1.69
C ASP A 198 13.88 -23.14 -2.75
N PHE A 199 13.53 -22.83 -3.98
CA PHE A 199 13.50 -23.76 -5.08
C PHE A 199 14.93 -24.14 -5.50
N HIS A 200 15.21 -25.42 -5.65
CA HIS A 200 16.58 -25.92 -5.79
C HIS A 200 17.32 -25.35 -7.01
N SER A 201 16.64 -25.21 -8.14
CA SER A 201 17.23 -24.77 -9.41
C SER A 201 16.42 -23.63 -10.03
N SER A 202 16.41 -22.47 -9.35
CA SER A 202 15.82 -21.25 -9.90
C SER A 202 16.93 -20.28 -10.29
N SER A 203 16.89 -19.75 -11.50
CA SER A 203 17.80 -18.73 -11.97
C SER A 203 17.06 -17.57 -12.64
N TYR A 204 17.69 -16.40 -12.60
CA TYR A 204 17.14 -15.19 -13.20
C TYR A 204 17.88 -14.91 -14.51
N ALA A 205 17.11 -14.58 -15.55
CA ALA A 205 17.68 -14.20 -16.84
C ALA A 205 16.90 -13.01 -17.38
N VAL A 206 17.59 -12.13 -18.09
CA VAL A 206 16.93 -11.16 -18.95
C VAL A 206 16.51 -11.95 -20.19
N ILE A 207 15.25 -12.28 -20.30
CA ILE A 207 14.69 -12.98 -21.45
C ILE A 207 14.21 -11.89 -22.41
N GLY A 208 15.16 -11.33 -23.16
CA GLY A 208 14.80 -10.38 -24.22
C GLY A 208 14.14 -11.08 -25.41
N ASN A 209 13.64 -10.31 -26.36
CA ASN A 209 12.88 -10.76 -27.54
C ASN A 209 13.65 -11.73 -28.48
N GLU A 210 14.88 -12.12 -28.19
CA GLU A 210 15.73 -12.73 -29.19
C GLU A 210 16.08 -14.23 -28.96
N SER A 211 15.97 -14.76 -27.76
CA SER A 211 16.18 -16.21 -27.56
C SER A 211 15.68 -16.71 -26.23
N PHE A 212 14.86 -17.75 -26.23
CA PHE A 212 14.56 -18.51 -25.03
C PHE A 212 15.86 -19.14 -24.48
N PRO A 213 16.10 -19.04 -23.15
CA PRO A 213 17.28 -19.64 -22.56
C PRO A 213 17.25 -21.14 -22.73
N SER A 214 18.34 -21.71 -23.27
CA SER A 214 18.52 -23.15 -23.39
C SER A 214 18.64 -23.79 -22.00
N GLY A 215 18.09 -24.98 -21.83
CA GLY A 215 18.21 -25.77 -20.60
C GLY A 215 17.24 -25.40 -19.50
N ALA A 216 16.16 -24.69 -19.77
CA ALA A 216 15.08 -24.44 -18.82
C ALA A 216 13.90 -25.38 -19.11
N ASP A 217 13.37 -26.00 -18.06
CA ASP A 217 12.14 -26.80 -18.13
C ASP A 217 10.90 -25.90 -18.04
N ILE A 218 11.01 -24.82 -17.28
CA ILE A 218 9.93 -23.86 -17.07
C ILE A 218 10.49 -22.43 -17.15
N ILE A 219 9.76 -21.55 -17.86
CA ILE A 219 10.13 -20.17 -18.05
C ILE A 219 8.95 -19.27 -17.69
N PHE A 220 9.18 -18.32 -16.79
CA PHE A 220 8.24 -17.24 -16.47
C PHE A 220 8.60 -16.00 -17.26
N VAL A 221 7.68 -15.52 -18.06
CA VAL A 221 7.83 -14.32 -18.88
C VAL A 221 6.66 -13.35 -18.64
N PRO A 222 6.86 -12.03 -18.82
CA PRO A 222 5.77 -11.09 -18.83
C PRO A 222 4.75 -11.43 -19.90
N HIS A 223 3.47 -11.22 -19.60
CA HIS A 223 2.43 -11.27 -20.63
C HIS A 223 2.45 -9.94 -21.38
N TRP A 224 2.78 -9.99 -22.67
CA TRP A 224 2.70 -8.85 -23.56
C TRP A 224 1.34 -8.90 -24.28
N ASP A 225 0.47 -7.93 -23.98
CA ASP A 225 -0.78 -7.67 -24.73
C ASP A 225 -0.50 -6.84 -25.99
#